data_3bf60e0cafaf01bbfa11dd40a1abe1c5
#
_entry.id   3bf60e0cafaf01bbfa11dd40a1abe1c5
#
_cell.length_a   1.000
_cell.length_b   1.000
_cell.length_c   1.000
_cell.angle_alpha   90.00
_cell.angle_beta   90.00
_cell.angle_gamma   90.00
#
_symmetry.space_group_name_H-M   'P 1'
#
loop_
_entity.id
_entity.type
_entity.pdbx_description
1 polymer ?
#
loop_
_entity_poly.entity_id
_entity_poly.type
_entity_poly.pdbx_seq_one_letter_code
_entity_poly.pdbx_strand_id
1 'polypeptide(L)'
;MIHYVLEGPKGSGKSTLSRELAQLHQSTVQHFSSENYLKMSQLLHDSTSHESVIYDRGWLSYLIYGFLWHAEQDFTAHRDGPEMMIRTWAPLHKCHFNELVDAIKYHYIIFYSSDVDLLLNRLDKRAVEEGKGYTKHEKEILKESNIMFTHYAKLFKDLYPDKVIAIDIANKESLNQLKSIEGSHLLDEEKWFS
;
A
#
# COMPACT_ATOMS: atom_id res chain seq x y z
N MET A 1 14.22 -7.61 15.10
CA MET A 1 14.17 -7.32 13.65
C MET A 1 12.77 -6.82 13.34
N ILE A 2 12.67 -5.70 12.70
CA ILE A 2 11.40 -5.11 12.34
C ILE A 2 11.33 -5.10 10.81
N HIS A 3 10.27 -5.67 10.28
CA HIS A 3 9.99 -5.63 8.85
C HIS A 3 8.66 -4.90 8.64
N TYR A 4 8.65 -3.96 7.72
CA TYR A 4 7.44 -3.24 7.33
C TYR A 4 7.09 -3.51 5.88
N VAL A 5 5.80 -3.67 5.61
CA VAL A 5 5.24 -3.71 4.25
C VAL A 5 4.31 -2.52 4.11
N LEU A 6 4.63 -1.61 3.20
CA LEU A 6 3.87 -0.40 2.94
C LEU A 6 2.99 -0.59 1.71
N GLU A 7 1.70 -0.54 1.90
CA GLU A 7 0.68 -0.74 0.87
C GLU A 7 -0.16 0.51 0.68
N GLY A 8 -0.73 0.70 -0.50
CA GLY A 8 -1.63 1.84 -0.74
C GLY A 8 -1.55 2.39 -2.16
N PRO A 9 -2.46 3.30 -2.52
CA PRO A 9 -2.53 3.90 -3.86
C PRO A 9 -1.32 4.79 -4.15
N LYS A 10 -1.14 5.12 -5.44
CA LYS A 10 -0.13 6.09 -5.88
C LYS A 10 -0.39 7.45 -5.22
N GLY A 11 0.65 8.16 -4.81
CA GLY A 11 0.51 9.45 -4.12
C GLY A 11 0.19 9.38 -2.62
N SER A 12 0.06 8.17 -2.04
CA SER A 12 -0.28 8.02 -0.61
C SER A 12 0.87 8.24 0.37
N GLY A 13 2.09 8.51 -0.10
CA GLY A 13 3.24 8.79 0.78
C GLY A 13 4.10 7.57 1.14
N LYS A 14 3.80 6.37 0.62
CA LYS A 14 4.57 5.14 0.93
C LYS A 14 6.08 5.29 0.76
N SER A 15 6.51 5.78 -0.39
CA SER A 15 7.96 5.91 -0.69
C SER A 15 8.64 6.99 0.16
N THR A 16 7.90 7.93 0.73
CA THR A 16 8.42 8.87 1.72
C THR A 16 8.63 8.16 3.03
N LEU A 17 7.59 7.47 3.53
CA LEU A 17 7.68 6.72 4.77
C LEU A 17 8.71 5.59 4.70
N SER A 18 8.80 4.86 3.58
CA SER A 18 9.78 3.77 3.46
C SER A 18 11.22 4.26 3.61
N ARG A 19 11.55 5.42 3.05
CA ARG A 19 12.89 6.04 3.21
C ARG A 19 13.14 6.49 4.65
N GLU A 20 12.16 7.09 5.30
CA GLU A 20 12.27 7.54 6.69
C GLU A 20 12.44 6.37 7.65
N LEU A 21 11.64 5.31 7.50
CA LEU A 21 11.78 4.08 8.28
C LEU A 21 13.12 3.38 8.03
N ALA A 22 13.60 3.39 6.78
CA ALA A 22 14.88 2.79 6.44
C ALA A 22 16.06 3.52 7.11
N GLN A 23 16.01 4.84 7.14
CA GLN A 23 17.02 5.64 7.86
C GLN A 23 16.97 5.36 9.38
N LEU A 24 15.77 5.32 9.94
CA LEU A 24 15.56 5.08 11.35
C LEU A 24 16.07 3.71 11.81
N HIS A 25 15.74 2.68 11.07
CA HIS A 25 16.07 1.29 11.43
C HIS A 25 17.36 0.77 10.78
N GLN A 26 18.11 1.61 10.07
CA GLN A 26 19.29 1.23 9.29
C GLN A 26 18.99 0.05 8.36
N SER A 27 17.85 0.09 7.70
CA SER A 27 17.28 -0.99 6.91
C SER A 27 17.39 -0.70 5.42
N THR A 28 17.28 -1.74 4.60
CA THR A 28 17.16 -1.59 3.17
C THR A 28 15.71 -1.39 2.73
N VAL A 29 15.48 -0.56 1.70
CA VAL A 29 14.17 -0.44 1.04
C VAL A 29 14.17 -1.31 -0.19
N GLN A 30 13.18 -2.18 -0.29
CA GLN A 30 12.91 -2.94 -1.51
C GLN A 30 11.61 -2.45 -2.12
N HIS A 31 11.69 -2.00 -3.36
CA HIS A 31 10.51 -1.59 -4.12
C HIS A 31 10.08 -2.73 -5.05
N PHE A 32 8.82 -3.15 -4.94
CA PHE A 32 8.24 -4.16 -5.81
C PHE A 32 7.42 -3.52 -6.93
N SER A 33 7.70 -3.98 -8.15
CA SER A 33 6.93 -3.70 -9.36
C SER A 33 6.32 -5.00 -9.89
N SER A 34 5.43 -4.89 -10.88
CA SER A 34 4.86 -6.05 -11.56
C SER A 34 5.91 -7.00 -12.15
N GLU A 35 7.08 -6.46 -12.50
CA GLU A 35 8.16 -7.23 -13.13
C GLU A 35 8.94 -8.13 -12.16
N ASN A 36 8.95 -7.80 -10.88
CA ASN A 36 9.74 -8.53 -9.87
C ASN A 36 8.88 -9.26 -8.81
N TYR A 37 7.60 -9.48 -9.09
CA TYR A 37 6.68 -10.15 -8.19
C TYR A 37 7.11 -11.57 -7.77
N LEU A 38 7.64 -12.36 -8.70
CA LEU A 38 8.14 -13.71 -8.38
C LEU A 38 9.27 -13.67 -7.35
N LYS A 39 10.09 -12.62 -7.35
CA LYS A 39 11.11 -12.39 -6.31
C LYS A 39 10.48 -12.08 -4.96
N MET A 40 9.33 -11.38 -4.95
CA MET A 40 8.61 -11.09 -3.71
C MET A 40 8.12 -12.37 -3.04
N SER A 41 7.54 -13.32 -3.77
CA SER A 41 7.11 -14.60 -3.20
C SER A 41 8.28 -15.39 -2.61
N GLN A 42 9.44 -15.38 -3.26
CA GLN A 42 10.66 -15.98 -2.74
C GLN A 42 11.17 -15.28 -1.47
N LEU A 43 11.21 -13.94 -1.48
CA LEU A 43 11.66 -13.15 -0.33
C LEU A 43 10.72 -13.29 0.87
N LEU A 44 9.41 -13.42 0.63
CA LEU A 44 8.44 -13.70 1.68
C LEU A 44 8.62 -15.11 2.29
N HIS A 45 9.12 -16.07 1.51
CA HIS A 45 9.52 -17.41 2.00
C HIS A 45 10.92 -17.43 2.63
N ASP A 46 11.83 -16.61 2.13
CA ASP A 46 13.21 -16.51 2.64
C ASP A 46 13.35 -15.60 3.88
N SER A 47 12.30 -15.45 4.68
CA SER A 47 12.28 -14.61 5.90
C SER A 47 13.30 -15.03 6.98
N THR A 48 14.28 -15.82 6.62
CA THR A 48 15.46 -16.17 7.41
C THR A 48 16.58 -15.13 7.31
N SER A 49 16.44 -14.07 6.50
CA SER A 49 17.43 -13.00 6.46
C SER A 49 17.43 -12.25 7.80
N HIS A 50 18.60 -12.13 8.39
CA HIS A 50 18.82 -11.45 9.67
C HIS A 50 18.79 -9.91 9.55
N GLU A 51 18.44 -9.37 8.39
CA GLU A 51 18.40 -7.94 8.11
C GLU A 51 16.98 -7.39 8.18
N SER A 52 16.84 -6.19 8.75
CA SER A 52 15.57 -5.44 8.70
C SER A 52 15.31 -4.93 7.28
N VAL A 53 14.16 -5.20 6.73
CA VAL A 53 13.78 -4.80 5.37
C VAL A 53 12.45 -4.07 5.38
N ILE A 54 12.37 -3.01 4.58
CA ILE A 54 11.15 -2.24 4.35
C ILE A 54 10.73 -2.43 2.91
N TYR A 55 9.53 -2.94 2.71
CA TYR A 55 8.95 -3.17 1.39
C TYR A 55 8.06 -1.99 0.99
N ASP A 56 8.47 -1.22 -0.02
CA ASP A 56 7.62 -0.22 -0.67
C ASP A 56 6.80 -0.93 -1.74
N ARG A 57 5.58 -1.25 -1.41
CA ARG A 57 4.61 -2.16 -2.00
C ARG A 57 4.88 -3.62 -1.62
N GLY A 58 3.83 -4.39 -1.62
CA GLY A 58 3.85 -5.80 -1.34
C GLY A 58 2.76 -6.53 -2.13
N TRP A 59 2.31 -7.61 -1.57
CA TRP A 59 1.36 -8.51 -2.17
C TRP A 59 -0.01 -7.87 -2.47
N LEU A 60 -0.52 -7.01 -1.58
CA LEU A 60 -1.81 -6.35 -1.77
C LEU A 60 -1.78 -5.37 -2.95
N SER A 61 -0.71 -4.59 -3.09
CA SER A 61 -0.52 -3.72 -4.27
C SER A 61 -0.50 -4.53 -5.56
N TYR A 62 0.22 -5.66 -5.58
CA TYR A 62 0.26 -6.52 -6.75
C TYR A 62 -1.13 -7.03 -7.15
N LEU A 63 -1.90 -7.52 -6.20
CA LEU A 63 -3.25 -8.00 -6.47
C LEU A 63 -4.17 -6.92 -7.00
N ILE A 64 -4.20 -5.78 -6.33
CA ILE A 64 -5.08 -4.67 -6.71
C ILE A 64 -4.73 -4.17 -8.11
N TYR A 65 -3.46 -3.86 -8.36
CA TYR A 65 -3.06 -3.36 -9.66
C TYR A 65 -3.10 -4.44 -10.74
N GLY A 66 -2.74 -5.68 -10.41
CA GLY A 66 -2.88 -6.81 -11.34
C GLY A 66 -4.34 -6.99 -11.79
N PHE A 67 -5.28 -6.92 -10.86
CA PHE A 67 -6.71 -6.97 -11.20
C PHE A 67 -7.13 -5.80 -12.09
N LEU A 68 -6.78 -4.57 -11.73
CA LEU A 68 -7.17 -3.38 -12.48
C LEU A 68 -6.58 -3.38 -13.91
N TRP A 69 -5.34 -3.85 -14.07
CA TRP A 69 -4.72 -3.99 -15.40
C TRP A 69 -5.33 -5.13 -16.24
N HIS A 70 -5.68 -6.26 -15.61
CA HIS A 70 -6.33 -7.38 -16.32
C HIS A 70 -7.79 -7.10 -16.64
N ALA A 71 -8.50 -6.37 -15.78
CA ALA A 71 -9.87 -5.94 -16.05
C ALA A 71 -9.98 -5.07 -17.32
N GLU A 72 -8.91 -4.39 -17.71
CA GLU A 72 -8.87 -3.64 -18.98
C GLU A 72 -8.87 -4.54 -20.21
N GLN A 73 -8.31 -5.74 -20.12
CA GLN A 73 -8.19 -6.67 -21.23
C GLN A 73 -9.44 -7.54 -21.41
N ASP A 74 -10.26 -7.67 -20.36
CA ASP A 74 -11.50 -8.42 -20.37
C ASP A 74 -12.72 -7.52 -20.16
N PHE A 75 -13.39 -7.18 -21.27
CA PHE A 75 -14.57 -6.29 -21.27
C PHE A 75 -15.72 -6.75 -20.36
N THR A 76 -15.74 -8.00 -19.96
CA THR A 76 -16.77 -8.56 -19.05
C THR A 76 -16.48 -8.25 -17.59
N ALA A 77 -15.22 -8.12 -17.21
CA ALA A 77 -14.80 -7.80 -15.85
C ALA A 77 -15.04 -6.32 -15.48
N HIS A 78 -15.10 -5.43 -16.46
CA HIS A 78 -15.38 -4.00 -16.24
C HIS A 78 -16.78 -3.68 -15.70
N ARG A 79 -17.72 -4.58 -15.88
CA ARG A 79 -19.13 -4.29 -15.56
C ARG A 79 -19.41 -4.20 -14.08
N ASP A 80 -18.62 -4.91 -13.27
CA ASP A 80 -18.86 -5.05 -11.83
C ASP A 80 -17.76 -4.38 -10.97
N GLY A 81 -16.68 -3.90 -11.60
CA GLY A 81 -15.65 -3.04 -11.00
C GLY A 81 -15.01 -3.52 -9.68
N PRO A 82 -14.46 -2.58 -8.92
CA PRO A 82 -13.80 -2.86 -7.64
C PRO A 82 -14.69 -3.58 -6.62
N GLU A 83 -16.00 -3.33 -6.64
CA GLU A 83 -16.93 -3.99 -5.72
C GLU A 83 -17.04 -5.49 -5.95
N MET A 84 -17.05 -5.94 -7.21
CA MET A 84 -17.06 -7.37 -7.52
C MET A 84 -15.78 -8.05 -7.05
N MET A 85 -14.64 -7.42 -7.27
CA MET A 85 -13.38 -7.95 -6.78
C MET A 85 -13.40 -8.10 -5.26
N ILE A 86 -13.84 -7.08 -4.55
CA ILE A 86 -13.98 -7.12 -3.10
C ILE A 86 -14.86 -8.29 -2.65
N ARG A 87 -16.00 -8.51 -3.31
CA ARG A 87 -16.95 -9.57 -2.95
C ARG A 87 -16.45 -10.96 -3.31
N THR A 88 -15.81 -11.11 -4.46
CA THR A 88 -15.42 -12.44 -5.00
C THR A 88 -14.05 -12.88 -4.49
N TRP A 89 -13.10 -11.94 -4.39
CA TRP A 89 -11.72 -12.25 -4.11
C TRP A 89 -11.31 -12.01 -2.66
N ALA A 90 -12.00 -11.14 -1.93
CA ALA A 90 -11.68 -10.92 -0.52
C ALA A 90 -11.69 -12.21 0.33
N PRO A 91 -12.65 -13.14 0.18
CA PRO A 91 -12.62 -14.41 0.92
C PRO A 91 -11.42 -15.30 0.56
N LEU A 92 -11.04 -15.36 -0.73
CA LEU A 92 -9.87 -16.13 -1.19
C LEU A 92 -8.57 -15.50 -0.72
N HIS A 93 -8.50 -14.18 -0.79
CA HIS A 93 -7.33 -13.43 -0.32
C HIS A 93 -7.16 -13.47 1.20
N LYS A 94 -8.24 -13.60 1.95
CA LYS A 94 -8.19 -13.77 3.39
C LYS A 94 -7.39 -15.01 3.79
N CYS A 95 -7.59 -16.14 3.09
CA CYS A 95 -6.82 -17.36 3.35
C CYS A 95 -5.33 -17.15 3.07
N HIS A 96 -4.98 -16.60 1.91
CA HIS A 96 -3.59 -16.32 1.56
C HIS A 96 -2.95 -15.24 2.43
N PHE A 97 -3.72 -14.23 2.82
CA PHE A 97 -3.23 -13.20 3.73
C PHE A 97 -2.97 -13.75 5.13
N ASN A 98 -3.81 -14.64 5.63
CA ASN A 98 -3.58 -15.32 6.90
C ASN A 98 -2.27 -16.10 6.88
N GLU A 99 -2.04 -16.89 5.83
CA GLU A 99 -0.79 -17.65 5.65
C GLU A 99 0.42 -16.72 5.60
N LEU A 100 0.32 -15.58 4.90
CA LEU A 100 1.36 -14.58 4.82
C LEU A 100 1.62 -13.88 6.16
N VAL A 101 0.57 -13.47 6.86
CA VAL A 101 0.69 -12.78 8.16
C VAL A 101 1.20 -13.73 9.24
N ASP A 102 0.83 -15.00 9.19
CA ASP A 102 1.31 -16.02 10.13
C ASP A 102 2.74 -16.46 9.83
N ALA A 103 3.09 -16.57 8.54
CA ALA A 103 4.45 -16.91 8.10
C ALA A 103 5.44 -15.74 8.27
N ILE A 104 4.96 -14.50 8.20
CA ILE A 104 5.80 -13.31 8.17
C ILE A 104 5.53 -12.49 9.44
N LYS A 105 6.57 -12.26 10.22
CA LYS A 105 6.53 -11.35 11.38
C LYS A 105 6.53 -9.87 10.95
N TYR A 106 5.84 -9.52 9.85
CA TYR A 106 5.82 -8.17 9.31
C TYR A 106 4.74 -7.31 9.95
N HIS A 107 5.02 -6.02 10.01
CA HIS A 107 4.01 -5.00 10.25
C HIS A 107 3.55 -4.41 8.91
N TYR A 108 2.26 -4.44 8.66
CA TYR A 108 1.65 -3.85 7.47
C TYR A 108 1.15 -2.45 7.76
N ILE A 109 1.53 -1.51 6.91
CA ILE A 109 1.00 -0.15 6.94
C ILE A 109 0.23 0.05 5.63
N ILE A 110 -1.08 0.12 5.72
CA ILE A 110 -1.95 0.25 4.56
C ILE A 110 -2.50 1.66 4.50
N PHE A 111 -2.11 2.41 3.47
CA PHE A 111 -2.58 3.76 3.21
C PHE A 111 -3.81 3.74 2.31
N TYR A 112 -4.73 4.64 2.59
CA TYR A 112 -5.87 4.98 1.74
C TYR A 112 -6.22 6.46 1.95
N SER A 113 -7.21 6.96 1.21
CA SER A 113 -7.73 8.31 1.42
C SER A 113 -9.25 8.29 1.44
N SER A 114 -9.84 8.89 2.47
CA SER A 114 -11.28 9.20 2.49
C SER A 114 -11.61 10.36 1.55
N ASP A 115 -10.60 11.15 1.16
CA ASP A 115 -10.67 12.20 0.16
C ASP A 115 -9.79 11.82 -1.06
N VAL A 116 -10.43 11.32 -2.12
CA VAL A 116 -9.73 10.91 -3.34
C VAL A 116 -9.12 12.10 -4.10
N ASP A 117 -9.68 13.29 -3.95
CA ASP A 117 -9.18 14.49 -4.63
C ASP A 117 -7.83 14.90 -4.06
N LEU A 118 -7.55 14.62 -2.79
CA LEU A 118 -6.23 14.79 -2.21
C LEU A 118 -5.17 13.95 -2.97
N LEU A 119 -5.48 12.70 -3.29
CA LEU A 119 -4.58 11.84 -4.07
C LEU A 119 -4.38 12.33 -5.49
N LEU A 120 -5.47 12.78 -6.14
CA LEU A 120 -5.42 13.33 -7.49
C LEU A 120 -4.57 14.61 -7.54
N ASN A 121 -4.75 15.51 -6.57
CA ASN A 121 -3.97 16.74 -6.46
C ASN A 121 -2.48 16.44 -6.24
N ARG A 122 -2.13 15.48 -5.39
CA ARG A 122 -0.73 15.05 -5.21
C ARG A 122 -0.14 14.43 -6.47
N LEU A 123 -0.97 13.67 -7.22
CA LEU A 123 -0.56 13.11 -8.50
C LEU A 123 -0.26 14.21 -9.52
N ASP A 124 -1.13 15.22 -9.62
CA ASP A 124 -0.98 16.34 -10.55
C ASP A 124 0.23 17.24 -10.18
N LYS A 125 0.47 17.53 -8.91
CA LYS A 125 1.68 18.21 -8.46
C LYS A 125 2.95 17.46 -8.90
N ARG A 126 2.98 16.15 -8.66
CA ARG A 126 4.09 15.30 -9.04
C ARG A 126 4.29 15.25 -10.56
N ALA A 127 3.21 15.29 -11.34
CA ALA A 127 3.27 15.35 -12.79
C ALA A 127 4.03 16.58 -13.29
N VAL A 128 3.77 17.72 -12.66
CA VAL A 128 4.47 18.99 -12.97
C VAL A 128 5.97 18.87 -12.63
N GLU A 129 6.29 18.32 -11.45
CA GLU A 129 7.68 18.14 -10.99
C GLU A 129 8.48 17.19 -11.89
N GLU A 130 7.84 16.11 -12.36
CA GLU A 130 8.47 15.11 -13.22
C GLU A 130 8.41 15.46 -14.72
N GLY A 131 7.77 16.58 -15.10
CA GLY A 131 7.66 17.00 -16.50
C GLY A 131 6.79 16.06 -17.35
N LYS A 132 5.84 15.33 -16.74
CA LYS A 132 4.93 14.39 -17.41
C LYS A 132 3.48 14.64 -16.99
N GLY A 133 2.54 14.21 -17.83
CA GLY A 133 1.10 14.21 -17.49
C GLY A 133 0.61 12.83 -17.11
N TYR A 134 -0.45 12.77 -16.32
CA TYR A 134 -1.21 11.55 -16.09
C TYR A 134 -2.47 11.55 -16.97
N THR A 135 -2.71 10.43 -17.63
CA THR A 135 -3.89 10.25 -18.47
C THR A 135 -5.16 10.18 -17.64
N LYS A 136 -6.31 10.41 -18.27
CA LYS A 136 -7.61 10.21 -17.62
C LYS A 136 -7.72 8.79 -17.05
N HIS A 137 -7.28 7.82 -17.80
CA HIS A 137 -7.29 6.42 -17.43
C HIS A 137 -6.43 6.13 -16.16
N GLU A 138 -5.22 6.65 -16.06
CA GLU A 138 -4.39 6.50 -14.84
C GLU A 138 -5.05 7.13 -13.61
N LYS A 139 -5.80 8.21 -13.79
CA LYS A 139 -6.60 8.84 -12.72
C LYS A 139 -7.79 7.96 -12.30
N GLU A 140 -8.43 7.28 -13.24
CA GLU A 140 -9.50 6.31 -12.93
C GLU A 140 -8.93 5.12 -12.13
N ILE A 141 -7.83 4.52 -12.60
CA ILE A 141 -7.13 3.43 -11.86
C ILE A 141 -6.76 3.89 -10.44
N LEU A 142 -6.33 5.14 -10.26
CA LEU A 142 -6.03 5.66 -8.93
C LEU A 142 -7.26 5.64 -8.02
N LYS A 143 -8.41 6.11 -8.52
CA LYS A 143 -9.67 6.13 -7.77
C LYS A 143 -10.11 4.73 -7.38
N GLU A 144 -10.13 3.82 -8.34
CA GLU A 144 -10.52 2.42 -8.13
C GLU A 144 -9.56 1.72 -7.15
N SER A 145 -8.26 1.88 -7.33
CA SER A 145 -7.29 1.32 -6.39
C SER A 145 -7.47 1.86 -4.98
N ASN A 146 -7.79 3.16 -4.82
CA ASN A 146 -8.05 3.75 -3.51
C ASN A 146 -9.27 3.13 -2.82
N ILE A 147 -10.35 2.87 -3.55
CA ILE A 147 -11.54 2.17 -3.01
C ILE A 147 -11.12 0.81 -2.45
N MET A 148 -10.34 0.06 -3.21
CA MET A 148 -9.89 -1.26 -2.81
C MET A 148 -8.94 -1.21 -1.60
N PHE A 149 -7.96 -0.32 -1.60
CA PHE A 149 -7.10 -0.13 -0.43
C PHE A 149 -7.88 0.29 0.81
N THR A 150 -8.89 1.16 0.67
CA THR A 150 -9.77 1.56 1.77
C THR A 150 -10.48 0.34 2.38
N HIS A 151 -11.02 -0.53 1.53
CA HIS A 151 -11.71 -1.73 1.99
C HIS A 151 -10.75 -2.69 2.71
N TYR A 152 -9.61 -3.01 2.07
CA TYR A 152 -8.64 -3.93 2.64
C TYR A 152 -7.97 -3.40 3.91
N ALA A 153 -7.70 -2.09 3.98
CA ALA A 153 -7.15 -1.47 5.17
C ALA A 153 -8.05 -1.68 6.40
N LYS A 154 -9.36 -1.46 6.23
CA LYS A 154 -10.35 -1.66 7.28
C LYS A 154 -10.46 -3.14 7.65
N LEU A 155 -10.66 -4.01 6.65
CA LEU A 155 -10.79 -5.46 6.86
C LEU A 155 -9.58 -6.04 7.60
N PHE A 156 -8.37 -5.70 7.17
CA PHE A 156 -7.16 -6.27 7.76
C PHE A 156 -6.85 -5.66 9.11
N LYS A 157 -7.16 -4.39 9.33
CA LYS A 157 -7.07 -3.78 10.67
C LYS A 157 -7.98 -4.47 11.67
N ASP A 158 -9.21 -4.82 11.27
CA ASP A 158 -10.16 -5.53 12.13
C ASP A 158 -9.71 -6.97 12.42
N LEU A 159 -9.12 -7.65 11.43
CA LEU A 159 -8.65 -9.03 11.57
C LEU A 159 -7.30 -9.15 12.30
N TYR A 160 -6.42 -8.18 12.15
CA TYR A 160 -5.04 -8.20 12.65
C TYR A 160 -4.66 -6.86 13.30
N PRO A 161 -5.34 -6.46 14.38
CA PRO A 161 -5.18 -5.13 14.99
C PRO A 161 -3.73 -4.84 15.45
N ASP A 162 -2.99 -5.87 15.83
CA ASP A 162 -1.61 -5.74 16.32
C ASP A 162 -0.54 -5.72 15.21
N LYS A 163 -0.92 -6.11 13.99
CA LYS A 163 0.02 -6.23 12.86
C LYS A 163 -0.28 -5.25 11.72
N VAL A 164 -1.49 -4.71 11.67
CA VAL A 164 -1.93 -3.82 10.59
C VAL A 164 -2.24 -2.44 11.12
N ILE A 165 -1.58 -1.44 10.54
CA ILE A 165 -1.87 -0.02 10.75
C ILE A 165 -2.56 0.48 9.48
N ALA A 166 -3.81 0.91 9.62
CA ALA A 166 -4.60 1.48 8.53
C ALA A 166 -4.53 3.01 8.62
N ILE A 167 -4.01 3.66 7.59
CA ILE A 167 -3.77 5.10 7.57
C ILE A 167 -4.63 5.79 6.53
N ASP A 168 -5.56 6.59 6.99
CA ASP A 168 -6.28 7.56 6.15
C ASP A 168 -5.45 8.84 6.02
N ILE A 169 -4.88 9.07 4.85
CA ILE A 169 -4.01 10.23 4.62
C ILE A 169 -4.75 11.57 4.58
N ALA A 170 -6.07 11.56 4.49
CA ALA A 170 -6.91 12.75 4.58
C ALA A 170 -7.28 13.08 6.04
N ASN A 171 -6.97 12.18 6.99
CA ASN A 171 -7.31 12.33 8.40
C ASN A 171 -6.05 12.50 9.24
N LYS A 172 -5.92 13.68 9.86
CA LYS A 172 -4.77 14.03 10.72
C LYS A 172 -4.61 13.08 11.91
N GLU A 173 -5.69 12.66 12.54
CA GLU A 173 -5.65 11.72 13.68
C GLU A 173 -5.17 10.34 13.23
N SER A 174 -5.57 9.90 12.03
CA SER A 174 -5.09 8.67 11.44
C SER A 174 -3.58 8.72 11.16
N LEU A 175 -3.08 9.83 10.63
CA LEU A 175 -1.64 10.05 10.41
C LEU A 175 -0.84 10.04 11.73
N ASN A 176 -1.42 10.49 12.85
CA ASN A 176 -0.77 10.42 14.15
C ASN A 176 -0.49 8.97 14.60
N GLN A 177 -1.18 7.97 14.05
CA GLN A 177 -0.86 6.56 14.31
C GLN A 177 0.54 6.17 13.80
N LEU A 178 1.07 6.87 12.80
CA LEU A 178 2.46 6.68 12.35
C LEU A 178 3.46 6.98 13.46
N LYS A 179 3.13 7.86 14.41
CA LYS A 179 3.98 8.19 15.56
C LYS A 179 4.08 7.03 16.57
N SER A 180 3.13 6.10 16.55
CA SER A 180 3.17 4.90 17.38
C SER A 180 4.14 3.84 16.86
N ILE A 181 4.58 3.97 15.61
CA ILE A 181 5.64 3.12 15.06
C ILE A 181 6.92 3.47 15.81
N GLU A 182 7.60 2.47 16.31
CA GLU A 182 8.78 2.61 17.13
C GLU A 182 9.82 3.55 16.48
N GLY A 183 10.13 4.65 17.16
CA GLY A 183 11.08 5.66 16.67
C GLY A 183 10.52 6.73 15.71
N SER A 184 9.25 6.66 15.32
CA SER A 184 8.65 7.55 14.32
C SER A 184 8.33 8.98 14.77
N HIS A 185 8.72 9.37 16.01
CA HIS A 185 8.65 10.75 16.47
C HIS A 185 9.49 11.74 15.63
N LEU A 186 10.27 11.21 14.69
CA LEU A 186 11.05 11.96 13.70
C LEU A 186 10.28 12.25 12.40
N LEU A 187 9.04 11.75 12.25
CA LEU A 187 8.24 12.02 11.06
C LEU A 187 7.85 13.49 11.03
N ASP A 188 8.37 14.21 10.05
CA ASP A 188 8.09 15.61 9.82
C ASP A 188 6.64 15.81 9.34
N GLU A 189 5.79 16.33 10.25
CA GLU A 189 4.36 16.52 9.97
C GLU A 189 4.13 17.43 8.75
N GLU A 190 4.98 18.43 8.52
CA GLU A 190 4.80 19.37 7.41
C GLU A 190 4.88 18.69 6.04
N LYS A 191 5.68 17.64 5.91
CA LYS A 191 5.79 16.88 4.65
C LYS A 191 4.55 16.06 4.30
N TRP A 192 3.70 15.73 5.29
CA TRP A 192 2.53 14.91 5.08
C TRP A 192 1.28 15.71 4.74
N PHE A 193 1.26 16.99 5.11
CA PHE A 193 0.10 17.88 4.92
C PHE A 193 0.30 18.91 3.78
N SER A 194 1.49 18.98 3.16
CA SER A 194 1.78 19.82 2.00
C SER A 194 1.43 19.09 0.69
#